data_6108023f78217dbf2183ceb74c815f92
#
_entry.id   6108023f78217dbf2183ceb74c815f92
#
_cell.length_a   1.000
_cell.length_b   1.000
_cell.length_c   1.000
_cell.angle_alpha   90.00
_cell.angle_beta   90.00
_cell.angle_gamma   90.00
#
_symmetry.space_group_name_H-M   'P 1'
#
loop_
_entity.id
_entity.type
_entity.pdbx_description
1 polymer ?
#
loop_
_entity_poly.entity_id
_entity_poly.type
_entity_poly.pdbx_seq_one_letter_code
_entity_poly.pdbx_strand_id
1 'polypeptide(L)'
;MIKVITYGTFDMLHYGHKRLLERAKALGDYLIVGVTAEDFDINRGKVNVHQSLMERIAAVRETGLADEIIVEEYEGQKIDDIQRYNVDIFTLGSDWAGKYDYLNEYCQVIYLPRTEGISSSVIREEEDHLSLGIIGWTGSVEEKFIREGSVVTGVSFTGLCLARGSGSAGGEVSAFDRAQAKRLFNDAGLILEDGQYILTYDTEELIEASDAVYIVSPVARHYQDIKLALSKGKHVIVEAPLSVSSKEADELFLLSKEKGLILTEAIKTAYSLAFNRMLLLLKGGVIGNVVSVDATITSLNSNIRIPEGELQENGSLCGWGPAAILAVHRILGTDYRRKHILSAYGGQHFDLFTKIDFEYDNAVASIKVGKGVKSEGELIVTGTKGYLYVPAPWWKTDYFEVRYEDPNENRRFFYTLKGEGIRNMIVSFVRGIKYPERTYSRISPALTLAEARLIEDFLSDKDLTRLSFPEKNL
;
A
#
# COMPACT_ATOMS: atom_id res chain seq x y z
N MET A 1 8.81 -35.42 27.67
CA MET A 1 8.22 -35.30 26.31
C MET A 1 8.77 -34.01 25.72
N ILE A 2 9.66 -34.10 24.76
CA ILE A 2 10.27 -32.94 24.09
C ILE A 2 9.29 -32.43 23.04
N LYS A 3 8.85 -31.19 23.18
CA LYS A 3 7.94 -30.52 22.23
C LYS A 3 8.71 -29.65 21.26
N VAL A 4 8.46 -29.89 19.99
CA VAL A 4 9.08 -29.15 18.87
C VAL A 4 8.02 -28.33 18.16
N ILE A 5 8.33 -27.12 17.78
CA ILE A 5 7.45 -26.27 16.96
C ILE A 5 8.17 -25.81 15.68
N THR A 6 7.45 -25.84 14.58
CA THR A 6 7.90 -25.30 13.29
C THR A 6 6.79 -24.52 12.60
N TYR A 7 7.13 -23.59 11.72
CA TYR A 7 6.18 -22.74 11.01
C TYR A 7 6.46 -22.72 9.51
N GLY A 8 5.40 -22.55 8.75
CA GLY A 8 5.52 -22.38 7.30
C GLY A 8 4.20 -22.10 6.61
N THR A 9 4.28 -21.62 5.38
CA THR A 9 3.09 -21.46 4.52
C THR A 9 2.55 -22.83 4.07
N PHE A 10 3.42 -23.80 3.81
CA PHE A 10 3.12 -25.16 3.35
C PHE A 10 2.23 -25.21 2.11
N ASP A 11 2.37 -24.23 1.24
CA ASP A 11 1.64 -24.13 -0.02
C ASP A 11 2.17 -25.18 -1.02
N MET A 12 1.26 -25.86 -1.75
CA MET A 12 1.62 -26.93 -2.69
C MET A 12 2.57 -27.94 -2.05
N LEU A 13 2.22 -28.46 -0.88
CA LEU A 13 3.09 -29.27 0.00
C LEU A 13 3.93 -30.27 -0.80
N HIS A 14 5.22 -29.97 -0.96
CA HIS A 14 6.16 -30.75 -1.78
C HIS A 14 7.17 -31.54 -0.92
N TYR A 15 8.02 -32.30 -1.56
CA TYR A 15 9.04 -33.13 -0.91
C TYR A 15 9.91 -32.36 0.10
N GLY A 16 10.33 -31.13 -0.23
CA GLY A 16 11.11 -30.26 0.69
C GLY A 16 10.38 -29.94 1.99
N HIS A 17 9.07 -29.68 1.94
CA HIS A 17 8.24 -29.49 3.14
C HIS A 17 8.15 -30.76 3.96
N LYS A 18 7.92 -31.92 3.33
CA LYS A 18 7.86 -33.20 4.03
C LYS A 18 9.18 -33.50 4.75
N ARG A 19 10.33 -33.26 4.09
CA ARG A 19 11.66 -33.47 4.70
C ARG A 19 11.91 -32.52 5.88
N LEU A 20 11.42 -31.28 5.81
CA LEU A 20 11.47 -30.34 6.94
C LEU A 20 10.68 -30.91 8.13
N LEU A 21 9.44 -31.33 7.89
CA LEU A 21 8.57 -31.89 8.94
C LEU A 21 9.16 -33.21 9.54
N GLU A 22 9.69 -34.09 8.72
CA GLU A 22 10.37 -35.30 9.18
C GLU A 22 11.56 -35.00 10.10
N ARG A 23 12.41 -34.03 9.70
CA ARG A 23 13.57 -33.62 10.49
C ARG A 23 13.14 -32.89 11.76
N ALA A 24 12.10 -32.04 11.70
CA ALA A 24 11.55 -31.40 12.87
C ALA A 24 10.97 -32.42 13.86
N LYS A 25 10.22 -33.42 13.36
CA LYS A 25 9.68 -34.52 14.18
C LYS A 25 10.78 -35.34 14.87
N ALA A 26 11.90 -35.53 14.19
CA ALA A 26 13.05 -36.27 14.74
C ALA A 26 13.79 -35.54 15.89
N LEU A 27 13.52 -34.28 16.13
CA LEU A 27 14.09 -33.48 17.23
C LEU A 27 13.40 -33.75 18.58
N GLY A 28 12.18 -34.30 18.58
CA GLY A 28 11.43 -34.52 19.83
C GLY A 28 10.29 -35.49 19.71
N ASP A 29 9.52 -35.59 20.75
CA ASP A 29 8.42 -36.56 20.90
C ASP A 29 7.10 -36.03 20.31
N TYR A 30 6.91 -34.69 20.30
CA TYR A 30 5.67 -34.02 19.92
C TYR A 30 5.96 -32.84 19.00
N LEU A 31 5.41 -32.87 17.78
CA LEU A 31 5.60 -31.81 16.80
C LEU A 31 4.35 -30.96 16.62
N ILE A 32 4.49 -29.67 16.88
CA ILE A 32 3.51 -28.64 16.60
C ILE A 32 3.87 -27.96 15.28
N VAL A 33 2.91 -27.87 14.35
CA VAL A 33 3.11 -27.23 13.05
C VAL A 33 2.21 -25.99 12.93
N GLY A 34 2.82 -24.83 12.89
CA GLY A 34 2.13 -23.56 12.61
C GLY A 34 1.99 -23.34 11.11
N VAL A 35 0.76 -23.33 10.60
CA VAL A 35 0.44 -23.01 9.20
C VAL A 35 0.08 -21.54 9.12
N THR A 36 0.81 -20.78 8.30
CA THR A 36 0.65 -19.31 8.21
C THR A 36 -0.70 -18.96 7.57
N ALA A 37 -1.47 -18.07 8.22
CA ALA A 37 -2.74 -17.57 7.70
C ALA A 37 -2.56 -16.78 6.39
N GLU A 38 -3.57 -16.78 5.51
CA GLU A 38 -3.51 -16.08 4.23
C GLU A 38 -3.21 -14.59 4.39
N ASP A 39 -3.95 -13.92 5.27
CA ASP A 39 -3.78 -12.48 5.51
C ASP A 39 -2.38 -12.15 6.06
N PHE A 40 -1.80 -13.03 6.86
CA PHE A 40 -0.47 -12.86 7.40
C PHE A 40 0.62 -13.06 6.32
N ASP A 41 0.47 -14.06 5.44
CA ASP A 41 1.35 -14.25 4.28
C ASP A 41 1.26 -13.07 3.31
N ILE A 42 0.05 -12.58 3.02
CA ILE A 42 -0.20 -11.40 2.17
C ILE A 42 0.50 -10.16 2.72
N ASN A 43 0.36 -9.90 4.02
CA ASN A 43 0.99 -8.75 4.67
C ASN A 43 2.52 -8.79 4.65
N ARG A 44 3.09 -9.99 4.49
CA ARG A 44 4.53 -10.21 4.31
C ARG A 44 4.99 -10.15 2.85
N GLY A 45 4.07 -9.92 1.91
CA GLY A 45 4.35 -9.81 0.48
C GLY A 45 4.27 -11.13 -0.29
N LYS A 46 3.78 -12.22 0.31
CA LYS A 46 3.55 -13.49 -0.39
C LYS A 46 2.18 -13.49 -1.06
N VAL A 47 2.13 -13.11 -2.32
CA VAL A 47 0.87 -12.98 -3.09
C VAL A 47 0.52 -14.22 -3.90
N ASN A 48 1.45 -15.16 -4.05
CA ASN A 48 1.35 -16.33 -4.90
C ASN A 48 1.12 -17.62 -4.11
N VAL A 49 0.38 -17.59 -3.02
CA VAL A 49 -0.11 -18.76 -2.31
C VAL A 49 -1.31 -19.32 -3.07
N HIS A 50 -1.20 -20.52 -3.65
CA HIS A 50 -2.23 -21.13 -4.51
C HIS A 50 -3.35 -21.77 -3.71
N GLN A 51 -3.00 -22.43 -2.59
CA GLN A 51 -3.95 -23.18 -1.77
C GLN A 51 -4.50 -22.33 -0.64
N SER A 52 -5.78 -22.49 -0.35
CA SER A 52 -6.42 -21.88 0.83
C SER A 52 -5.77 -22.40 2.12
N LEU A 53 -5.91 -21.66 3.22
CA LEU A 53 -5.41 -22.09 4.54
C LEU A 53 -5.91 -23.50 4.90
N MET A 54 -7.18 -23.80 4.62
CA MET A 54 -7.77 -25.11 4.95
C MET A 54 -7.18 -26.26 4.13
N GLU A 55 -6.90 -26.03 2.85
CA GLU A 55 -6.23 -27.02 1.99
C GLU A 55 -4.80 -27.26 2.48
N ARG A 56 -4.07 -26.23 2.87
CA ARG A 56 -2.70 -26.33 3.41
C ARG A 56 -2.67 -27.06 4.76
N ILE A 57 -3.62 -26.79 5.64
CA ILE A 57 -3.80 -27.52 6.91
C ILE A 57 -4.10 -28.99 6.64
N ALA A 58 -4.99 -29.29 5.69
CA ALA A 58 -5.31 -30.66 5.30
C ALA A 58 -4.07 -31.40 4.77
N ALA A 59 -3.30 -30.76 3.87
CA ALA A 59 -2.07 -31.35 3.33
C ALA A 59 -1.02 -31.63 4.41
N VAL A 60 -0.83 -30.72 5.40
CA VAL A 60 0.05 -30.98 6.55
C VAL A 60 -0.45 -32.15 7.38
N ARG A 61 -1.77 -32.20 7.66
CA ARG A 61 -2.39 -33.30 8.42
C ARG A 61 -2.22 -34.67 7.74
N GLU A 62 -2.37 -34.71 6.43
CA GLU A 62 -2.21 -35.95 5.62
C GLU A 62 -0.77 -36.50 5.66
N THR A 63 0.24 -35.69 6.02
CA THR A 63 1.60 -36.20 6.20
C THR A 63 1.72 -37.15 7.39
N GLY A 64 0.82 -37.06 8.37
CA GLY A 64 0.87 -37.81 9.61
C GLY A 64 2.05 -37.45 10.54
N LEU A 65 2.81 -36.42 10.23
CA LEU A 65 4.00 -36.00 10.98
C LEU A 65 3.70 -35.02 12.11
N ALA A 66 2.68 -34.19 11.95
CA ALA A 66 2.25 -33.21 12.95
C ALA A 66 1.34 -33.86 14.01
N ASP A 67 1.70 -33.70 15.27
CA ASP A 67 0.83 -34.12 16.39
C ASP A 67 -0.23 -33.05 16.67
N GLU A 68 0.13 -31.76 16.45
CA GLU A 68 -0.78 -30.63 16.57
C GLU A 68 -0.55 -29.64 15.43
N ILE A 69 -1.63 -29.04 14.92
CA ILE A 69 -1.57 -28.01 13.88
C ILE A 69 -2.24 -26.75 14.40
N ILE A 70 -1.51 -25.65 14.36
CA ILE A 70 -1.99 -24.33 14.77
C ILE A 70 -1.94 -23.36 13.59
N VAL A 71 -2.61 -22.21 13.69
CA VAL A 71 -2.59 -21.15 12.66
C VAL A 71 -1.70 -20.00 13.15
N GLU A 72 -0.78 -19.56 12.30
CA GLU A 72 0.02 -18.37 12.54
C GLU A 72 -0.69 -17.14 11.93
N GLU A 73 -1.16 -16.22 12.76
CA GLU A 73 -2.02 -15.09 12.35
C GLU A 73 -1.35 -13.71 12.52
N TYR A 74 -0.34 -13.59 13.40
CA TYR A 74 0.27 -12.30 13.71
C TYR A 74 1.76 -12.38 14.03
N GLU A 75 2.43 -11.23 13.86
CA GLU A 75 3.85 -11.11 14.20
C GLU A 75 4.05 -11.13 15.73
N GLY A 76 5.01 -11.94 16.20
CA GLY A 76 5.22 -12.15 17.63
C GLY A 76 4.53 -13.40 18.20
N GLN A 77 3.56 -13.98 17.49
CA GLN A 77 2.83 -15.18 17.93
C GLN A 77 3.76 -16.34 18.33
N LYS A 78 4.94 -16.43 17.72
CA LYS A 78 5.92 -17.48 18.04
C LYS A 78 6.31 -17.51 19.52
N ILE A 79 6.45 -16.33 20.16
CA ILE A 79 6.73 -16.23 21.59
C ILE A 79 5.54 -16.72 22.41
N ASP A 80 4.33 -16.26 22.05
CA ASP A 80 3.10 -16.64 22.73
C ASP A 80 2.86 -18.16 22.63
N ASP A 81 3.09 -18.74 21.45
CA ASP A 81 2.92 -20.19 21.22
C ASP A 81 3.99 -21.00 21.97
N ILE A 82 5.26 -20.58 21.96
CA ILE A 82 6.34 -21.24 22.72
C ILE A 82 5.97 -21.31 24.20
N GLN A 83 5.48 -20.21 24.77
CA GLN A 83 5.08 -20.17 26.18
C GLN A 83 3.80 -20.97 26.44
N ARG A 84 2.78 -20.81 25.59
CA ARG A 84 1.48 -21.49 25.72
C ARG A 84 1.58 -22.99 25.67
N TYR A 85 2.39 -23.52 24.76
CA TYR A 85 2.56 -24.95 24.54
C TYR A 85 3.72 -25.56 25.34
N ASN A 86 4.51 -24.74 26.06
CA ASN A 86 5.74 -25.13 26.73
C ASN A 86 6.67 -25.87 25.76
N VAL A 87 7.07 -25.17 24.69
CA VAL A 87 7.91 -25.69 23.62
C VAL A 87 9.37 -25.74 24.06
N ASP A 88 10.03 -26.87 23.86
CA ASP A 88 11.44 -27.07 24.14
C ASP A 88 12.34 -26.63 22.96
N ILE A 89 11.91 -26.90 21.72
CA ILE A 89 12.68 -26.64 20.52
C ILE A 89 11.83 -25.91 19.46
N PHE A 90 12.32 -24.75 19.04
CA PHE A 90 11.84 -24.04 17.86
C PHE A 90 12.75 -24.38 16.67
N THR A 91 12.16 -24.79 15.53
CA THR A 91 12.97 -25.15 14.35
C THR A 91 12.41 -24.59 13.06
N LEU A 92 13.30 -24.17 12.16
CA LEU A 92 13.02 -23.73 10.79
C LEU A 92 14.14 -24.18 9.84
N GLY A 93 13.94 -23.96 8.53
CA GLY A 93 15.00 -24.16 7.54
C GLY A 93 16.17 -23.18 7.72
N SER A 94 17.37 -23.57 7.28
CA SER A 94 18.60 -22.78 7.38
C SER A 94 18.53 -21.42 6.63
N ASP A 95 17.59 -21.24 5.71
CA ASP A 95 17.33 -19.95 5.03
C ASP A 95 16.95 -18.83 6.02
N TRP A 96 16.55 -19.20 7.23
CA TRP A 96 16.16 -18.31 8.32
C TRP A 96 17.21 -18.17 9.41
N ALA A 97 18.42 -18.71 9.19
CA ALA A 97 19.48 -18.68 10.21
C ALA A 97 19.76 -17.25 10.69
N GLY A 98 19.84 -17.08 12.00
CA GLY A 98 20.06 -15.81 12.68
C GLY A 98 18.80 -14.95 12.89
N LYS A 99 17.75 -15.13 12.10
CA LYS A 99 16.55 -14.26 12.15
C LYS A 99 15.68 -14.46 13.39
N TYR A 100 15.72 -15.66 13.95
CA TYR A 100 14.91 -16.04 15.11
C TYR A 100 15.76 -16.36 16.34
N ASP A 101 17.02 -15.97 16.37
CA ASP A 101 17.95 -16.24 17.51
C ASP A 101 17.47 -15.62 18.82
N TYR A 102 16.66 -14.54 18.75
CA TYR A 102 16.02 -13.95 19.91
C TYR A 102 15.08 -14.91 20.67
N LEU A 103 14.60 -15.97 20.02
CA LEU A 103 13.77 -16.98 20.64
C LEU A 103 14.57 -17.92 21.57
N ASN A 104 15.94 -17.89 21.52
CA ASN A 104 16.77 -18.61 22.48
C ASN A 104 16.57 -18.17 23.94
N GLU A 105 15.92 -17.02 24.17
CA GLU A 105 15.50 -16.60 25.51
C GLU A 105 14.35 -17.48 26.05
N TYR A 106 13.61 -18.20 25.20
CA TYR A 106 12.41 -18.94 25.55
C TYR A 106 12.53 -20.43 25.33
N CYS A 107 13.25 -20.89 24.29
CA CYS A 107 13.45 -22.29 23.95
C CYS A 107 14.72 -22.46 23.12
N GLN A 108 15.15 -23.70 22.86
CA GLN A 108 16.28 -23.95 21.98
C GLN A 108 15.90 -23.69 20.51
N VAL A 109 16.69 -22.88 19.78
CA VAL A 109 16.50 -22.61 18.35
C VAL A 109 17.44 -23.49 17.53
N ILE A 110 16.88 -24.27 16.59
CA ILE A 110 17.62 -25.15 15.69
C ILE A 110 17.25 -24.85 14.25
N TYR A 111 18.24 -24.57 13.40
CA TYR A 111 18.04 -24.38 11.97
C TYR A 111 18.40 -25.67 11.20
N LEU A 112 17.44 -26.19 10.47
CA LEU A 112 17.59 -27.44 9.72
C LEU A 112 18.19 -27.17 8.34
N PRO A 113 19.16 -28.00 7.87
CA PRO A 113 19.75 -27.80 6.56
C PRO A 113 18.73 -27.91 5.44
N ARG A 114 18.91 -27.10 4.40
CA ARG A 114 18.03 -27.08 3.21
C ARG A 114 18.11 -28.43 2.48
N THR A 115 16.96 -28.84 1.92
CA THR A 115 16.91 -29.95 0.98
C THR A 115 17.26 -29.43 -0.41
N GLU A 116 18.37 -29.89 -1.00
CA GLU A 116 18.82 -29.46 -2.31
C GLU A 116 17.82 -29.85 -3.41
N GLY A 117 17.68 -29.01 -4.42
CA GLY A 117 17.00 -29.27 -5.68
C GLY A 117 15.50 -29.00 -5.75
N ILE A 118 14.82 -28.57 -4.67
CA ILE A 118 13.39 -28.25 -4.73
C ILE A 118 13.08 -27.06 -3.81
N SER A 119 12.59 -25.96 -4.38
CA SER A 119 11.95 -24.88 -3.61
C SER A 119 10.65 -24.49 -4.28
N SER A 120 9.63 -24.22 -3.47
CA SER A 120 8.36 -23.69 -3.95
C SER A 120 8.51 -22.32 -4.64
N SER A 121 9.59 -21.58 -4.38
CA SER A 121 9.92 -20.34 -5.08
C SER A 121 10.31 -20.58 -6.53
N VAL A 122 11.13 -21.60 -6.84
CA VAL A 122 11.56 -21.89 -8.22
C VAL A 122 10.38 -22.34 -9.09
N ILE A 123 9.46 -23.15 -8.55
CA ILE A 123 8.25 -23.60 -9.26
C ILE A 123 7.30 -22.42 -9.54
N ARG A 124 7.26 -21.42 -8.65
CA ARG A 124 6.40 -20.25 -8.76
C ARG A 124 7.00 -19.12 -9.61
N GLU A 125 8.34 -19.02 -9.67
CA GLU A 125 9.04 -17.98 -10.43
C GLU A 125 8.84 -18.15 -11.94
N GLU A 126 8.60 -19.37 -12.43
CA GLU A 126 8.39 -19.65 -13.86
C GLU A 126 6.94 -19.40 -14.33
N GLU A 127 5.93 -19.51 -13.43
CA GLU A 127 4.53 -19.47 -13.83
C GLU A 127 3.77 -18.16 -13.47
N ASP A 128 4.31 -17.33 -12.55
CA ASP A 128 3.51 -16.27 -11.91
C ASP A 128 4.26 -14.93 -11.74
N HIS A 129 5.02 -14.52 -12.75
CA HIS A 129 5.82 -13.30 -12.69
C HIS A 129 5.08 -12.10 -13.31
N LEU A 130 5.07 -10.96 -12.61
CA LEU A 130 4.56 -9.67 -13.09
C LEU A 130 5.69 -8.67 -13.17
N SER A 131 5.96 -8.16 -14.36
CA SER A 131 6.96 -7.12 -14.60
C SER A 131 6.34 -5.73 -14.52
N LEU A 132 6.94 -4.84 -13.69
CA LEU A 132 6.49 -3.47 -13.47
C LEU A 132 7.46 -2.46 -14.09
N GLY A 133 6.96 -1.62 -14.98
CA GLY A 133 7.65 -0.42 -15.45
C GLY A 133 7.27 0.80 -14.62
N ILE A 134 8.18 1.74 -14.44
CA ILE A 134 7.91 3.00 -13.73
C ILE A 134 8.03 4.17 -14.70
N ILE A 135 6.94 4.97 -14.81
CA ILE A 135 6.87 6.12 -15.71
C ILE A 135 6.90 7.42 -14.90
N GLY A 136 7.94 8.21 -15.07
CA GLY A 136 8.19 9.44 -14.34
C GLY A 136 9.29 9.31 -13.31
N TRP A 137 9.71 10.44 -12.75
CA TRP A 137 10.79 10.52 -11.77
C TRP A 137 10.56 11.69 -10.81
N THR A 138 10.38 11.39 -9.52
CA THR A 138 10.33 12.36 -8.44
C THR A 138 11.44 12.15 -7.40
N GLY A 139 12.05 10.95 -7.38
CA GLY A 139 13.17 10.55 -6.53
C GLY A 139 12.78 9.69 -5.33
N SER A 140 11.97 10.17 -4.41
CA SER A 140 11.70 9.47 -3.15
C SER A 140 10.49 8.53 -3.19
N VAL A 141 9.55 8.76 -4.09
CA VAL A 141 8.34 7.94 -4.21
C VAL A 141 8.68 6.61 -4.85
N GLU A 142 9.43 6.66 -5.95
CA GLU A 142 9.88 5.49 -6.69
C GLU A 142 10.81 4.61 -5.86
N GLU A 143 11.74 5.21 -5.10
CA GLU A 143 12.64 4.46 -4.21
C GLU A 143 11.84 3.60 -3.22
N LYS A 144 10.84 4.20 -2.56
CA LYS A 144 9.98 3.47 -1.63
C LYS A 144 9.16 2.39 -2.33
N PHE A 145 8.64 2.69 -3.53
CA PHE A 145 7.85 1.74 -4.30
C PHE A 145 8.69 0.54 -4.75
N ILE A 146 9.90 0.77 -5.26
CA ILE A 146 10.84 -0.28 -5.65
C ILE A 146 11.23 -1.13 -4.43
N ARG A 147 11.61 -0.49 -3.31
CA ARG A 147 11.98 -1.18 -2.06
C ARG A 147 10.88 -2.09 -1.55
N GLU A 148 9.64 -1.61 -1.54
CA GLU A 148 8.50 -2.40 -1.06
C GLU A 148 8.03 -3.44 -2.09
N GLY A 149 8.18 -3.15 -3.38
CA GLY A 149 7.85 -4.09 -4.46
C GLY A 149 8.84 -5.24 -4.56
N SER A 150 10.13 -5.00 -4.29
CA SER A 150 11.17 -6.06 -4.34
C SER A 150 10.98 -7.16 -3.30
N VAL A 151 10.21 -6.91 -2.24
CA VAL A 151 9.87 -7.93 -1.24
C VAL A 151 8.54 -8.64 -1.53
N VAL A 152 7.82 -8.24 -2.59
CA VAL A 152 6.59 -8.89 -3.04
C VAL A 152 6.95 -10.03 -4.00
N THR A 153 6.63 -11.26 -3.63
CA THR A 153 6.97 -12.42 -4.45
C THR A 153 6.23 -12.42 -5.78
N GLY A 154 6.92 -12.74 -6.87
CA GLY A 154 6.35 -12.73 -8.22
C GLY A 154 6.22 -11.32 -8.84
N VAL A 155 6.95 -10.33 -8.32
CA VAL A 155 7.07 -8.99 -8.90
C VAL A 155 8.53 -8.70 -9.24
N SER A 156 8.77 -8.17 -10.42
CA SER A 156 10.07 -7.59 -10.81
C SER A 156 9.88 -6.20 -11.40
N PHE A 157 10.99 -5.48 -11.54
CA PHE A 157 10.99 -4.17 -12.16
C PHE A 157 11.62 -4.24 -13.55
N THR A 158 10.85 -3.85 -14.58
CA THR A 158 11.32 -3.77 -15.97
C THR A 158 12.30 -2.62 -16.16
N GLY A 159 12.02 -1.47 -15.56
CA GLY A 159 12.86 -0.28 -15.72
C GLY A 159 12.15 1.04 -15.39
N LEU A 160 12.78 2.14 -15.82
CA LEU A 160 12.33 3.50 -15.59
C LEU A 160 12.21 4.25 -16.93
N CYS A 161 11.09 4.95 -17.13
CA CYS A 161 10.97 5.98 -18.15
C CYS A 161 11.10 7.36 -17.50
N LEU A 162 12.14 8.09 -17.87
CA LEU A 162 12.45 9.41 -17.33
C LEU A 162 11.74 10.52 -18.11
N ALA A 163 11.40 11.63 -17.46
CA ALA A 163 10.95 12.81 -18.15
C ALA A 163 12.11 13.41 -18.95
N ARG A 164 11.89 13.79 -20.22
CA ARG A 164 12.90 14.50 -21.01
C ARG A 164 13.18 15.86 -20.37
N GLY A 165 14.41 16.07 -19.94
CA GLY A 165 14.88 17.41 -19.58
C GLY A 165 14.89 18.32 -20.82
N SER A 166 14.70 19.63 -20.65
CA SER A 166 14.61 20.65 -21.70
C SER A 166 15.84 20.77 -22.62
N GLY A 167 16.82 19.87 -22.56
CA GLY A 167 18.07 19.87 -23.33
C GLY A 167 18.42 18.60 -24.11
N SER A 168 17.61 17.53 -24.02
CA SER A 168 17.95 16.26 -24.67
C SER A 168 17.25 16.09 -26.04
N ALA A 169 17.90 16.57 -27.09
CA ALA A 169 17.54 16.31 -28.50
C ALA A 169 18.28 15.08 -28.99
N GLY A 170 18.00 13.88 -28.52
CA GLY A 170 18.62 12.64 -29.01
C GLY A 170 18.43 11.45 -28.11
N GLY A 171 18.05 10.34 -28.67
CA GLY A 171 17.48 9.15 -28.04
C GLY A 171 18.24 8.41 -26.92
N GLU A 172 19.45 8.77 -26.55
CA GLU A 172 20.22 8.06 -25.51
C GLU A 172 20.09 8.73 -24.14
N VAL A 173 19.87 7.91 -23.10
CA VAL A 173 19.82 8.37 -21.71
C VAL A 173 21.21 8.87 -21.29
N SER A 174 21.25 10.05 -20.66
CA SER A 174 22.49 10.68 -20.24
C SER A 174 23.23 9.83 -19.20
N ALA A 175 24.56 9.96 -19.15
CA ALA A 175 25.38 9.28 -18.12
C ALA A 175 24.99 9.70 -16.70
N PHE A 176 24.54 10.94 -16.52
CA PHE A 176 24.06 11.46 -15.25
C PHE A 176 22.77 10.74 -14.80
N ASP A 177 21.77 10.61 -15.70
CA ASP A 177 20.51 9.94 -15.42
C ASP A 177 20.73 8.44 -15.16
N ARG A 178 21.65 7.79 -15.88
CA ARG A 178 22.04 6.39 -15.62
C ARG A 178 22.63 6.23 -14.22
N ALA A 179 23.51 7.13 -13.80
CA ALA A 179 24.09 7.08 -12.46
C ALA A 179 23.05 7.28 -11.35
N GLN A 180 22.08 8.18 -11.59
CA GLN A 180 20.97 8.41 -10.67
C GLN A 180 20.04 7.20 -10.59
N ALA A 181 19.66 6.59 -11.72
CA ALA A 181 18.82 5.39 -11.75
C ALA A 181 19.48 4.22 -11.01
N LYS A 182 20.79 3.99 -11.28
CA LYS A 182 21.56 2.94 -10.59
C LYS A 182 21.59 3.18 -9.07
N ARG A 183 21.77 4.44 -8.66
CA ARG A 183 21.72 4.81 -7.25
C ARG A 183 20.33 4.53 -6.65
N LEU A 184 19.25 4.88 -7.33
CA LEU A 184 17.89 4.62 -6.88
C LEU A 184 17.65 3.13 -6.65
N PHE A 185 18.02 2.27 -7.57
CA PHE A 185 17.88 0.82 -7.43
C PHE A 185 18.71 0.30 -6.25
N ASN A 186 19.95 0.75 -6.11
CA ASN A 186 20.84 0.36 -5.01
C ASN A 186 20.27 0.81 -3.64
N ASP A 187 19.79 2.05 -3.53
CA ASP A 187 19.19 2.60 -2.32
C ASP A 187 17.89 1.87 -1.94
N ALA A 188 17.18 1.37 -2.95
CA ALA A 188 16.02 0.48 -2.78
C ALA A 188 16.39 -0.98 -2.46
N GLY A 189 17.66 -1.34 -2.45
CA GLY A 189 18.15 -2.69 -2.15
C GLY A 189 18.22 -3.63 -3.35
N LEU A 190 18.04 -3.12 -4.57
CA LEU A 190 18.17 -3.89 -5.82
C LEU A 190 19.52 -3.58 -6.48
N ILE A 191 20.40 -4.58 -6.47
CA ILE A 191 21.70 -4.50 -7.19
C ILE A 191 21.47 -5.04 -8.60
N LEU A 192 21.28 -4.12 -9.56
CA LEU A 192 21.08 -4.45 -10.96
C LEU A 192 22.31 -4.03 -11.77
N GLU A 193 22.75 -4.90 -12.68
CA GLU A 193 23.80 -4.57 -13.65
C GLU A 193 23.20 -3.86 -14.87
N ASP A 194 24.05 -3.13 -15.61
CA ASP A 194 23.64 -2.46 -16.84
C ASP A 194 23.13 -3.51 -17.85
N GLY A 195 21.94 -3.27 -18.40
CA GLY A 195 21.26 -4.20 -19.30
C GLY A 195 20.26 -5.15 -18.62
N GLN A 196 20.21 -5.19 -17.30
CA GLN A 196 19.18 -5.94 -16.56
C GLN A 196 17.88 -5.15 -16.37
N TYR A 197 17.86 -3.87 -16.71
CA TYR A 197 16.70 -3.00 -16.65
C TYR A 197 16.68 -2.02 -17.82
N ILE A 198 15.50 -1.59 -18.21
CA ILE A 198 15.31 -0.57 -19.25
C ILE A 198 15.41 0.81 -18.60
N LEU A 199 16.21 1.67 -19.17
CA LEU A 199 16.27 3.08 -18.83
C LEU A 199 16.09 3.90 -20.10
N THR A 200 14.99 4.60 -20.22
CA THR A 200 14.57 5.24 -21.46
C THR A 200 13.87 6.57 -21.22
N TYR A 201 13.78 7.39 -22.26
CA TYR A 201 12.89 8.56 -22.35
C TYR A 201 11.63 8.25 -23.17
N ASP A 202 11.51 7.04 -23.72
CA ASP A 202 10.37 6.61 -24.51
C ASP A 202 9.39 5.81 -23.63
N THR A 203 8.25 6.44 -23.37
CA THR A 203 7.18 5.84 -22.55
C THR A 203 6.63 4.56 -23.19
N GLU A 204 6.53 4.53 -24.53
CA GLU A 204 5.98 3.39 -25.25
C GLU A 204 6.91 2.17 -25.18
N GLU A 205 8.23 2.38 -25.30
CA GLU A 205 9.23 1.33 -25.13
C GLU A 205 9.11 0.62 -23.77
N LEU A 206 9.01 1.39 -22.68
CA LEU A 206 8.89 0.82 -21.35
C LEU A 206 7.55 0.10 -21.16
N ILE A 207 6.46 0.69 -21.65
CA ILE A 207 5.12 0.10 -21.56
C ILE A 207 5.09 -1.25 -22.30
N GLU A 208 5.62 -1.35 -23.49
CA GLU A 208 5.62 -2.59 -24.28
C GLU A 208 6.36 -3.72 -23.56
N ALA A 209 7.48 -3.40 -22.90
CA ALA A 209 8.32 -4.36 -22.20
C ALA A 209 7.77 -4.79 -20.81
N SER A 210 6.70 -4.15 -20.32
CA SER A 210 6.14 -4.39 -18.98
C SER A 210 4.78 -5.07 -19.06
N ASP A 211 4.38 -5.80 -18.00
CA ASP A 211 3.00 -6.32 -17.84
C ASP A 211 2.09 -5.28 -17.21
N ALA A 212 2.65 -4.45 -16.35
CA ALA A 212 1.96 -3.35 -15.70
C ALA A 212 2.89 -2.15 -15.52
N VAL A 213 2.31 -0.96 -15.31
CA VAL A 213 3.07 0.26 -15.07
C VAL A 213 2.63 0.98 -13.82
N TYR A 214 3.61 1.56 -13.11
CA TYR A 214 3.40 2.54 -12.06
C TYR A 214 3.73 3.93 -12.60
N ILE A 215 2.73 4.81 -12.61
CA ILE A 215 2.84 6.16 -13.16
C ILE A 215 3.02 7.16 -12.04
N VAL A 216 4.14 7.90 -12.07
CA VAL A 216 4.51 8.99 -11.14
C VAL A 216 4.88 10.26 -11.90
N SER A 217 4.53 10.33 -13.19
CA SER A 217 4.67 11.54 -13.99
C SER A 217 3.84 12.69 -13.40
N PRO A 218 4.09 13.95 -13.80
CA PRO A 218 3.23 15.07 -13.41
C PRO A 218 1.75 14.81 -13.78
N VAL A 219 0.82 15.25 -12.92
CA VAL A 219 -0.63 14.98 -13.05
C VAL A 219 -1.17 15.36 -14.44
N ALA A 220 -0.68 16.44 -15.03
CA ALA A 220 -1.04 16.88 -16.38
C ALA A 220 -0.76 15.81 -17.47
N ARG A 221 0.12 14.85 -17.19
CA ARG A 221 0.45 13.76 -18.12
C ARG A 221 -0.30 12.47 -17.82
N HIS A 222 -0.89 12.32 -16.63
CA HIS A 222 -1.51 11.07 -16.19
C HIS A 222 -2.50 10.53 -17.21
N TYR A 223 -3.41 11.37 -17.71
CA TYR A 223 -4.40 10.93 -18.71
C TYR A 223 -3.75 10.29 -19.93
N GLN A 224 -2.73 10.91 -20.50
CA GLN A 224 -2.06 10.41 -21.70
C GLN A 224 -1.28 9.14 -21.44
N ASP A 225 -0.51 9.11 -20.34
CA ASP A 225 0.32 7.96 -19.95
C ASP A 225 -0.56 6.74 -19.60
N ILE A 226 -1.65 6.94 -18.85
CA ILE A 226 -2.62 5.89 -18.52
C ILE A 226 -3.31 5.36 -19.78
N LYS A 227 -3.79 6.27 -20.64
CA LYS A 227 -4.50 5.90 -21.87
C LYS A 227 -3.61 5.08 -22.80
N LEU A 228 -2.34 5.45 -22.94
CA LEU A 228 -1.35 4.71 -23.71
C LEU A 228 -1.16 3.31 -23.13
N ALA A 229 -0.91 3.19 -21.83
CA ALA A 229 -0.69 1.91 -21.17
C ALA A 229 -1.91 0.98 -21.31
N LEU A 230 -3.13 1.48 -21.02
CA LEU A 230 -4.36 0.70 -21.19
C LEU A 230 -4.58 0.30 -22.66
N SER A 231 -4.28 1.20 -23.63
CA SER A 231 -4.41 0.90 -25.05
C SER A 231 -3.50 -0.24 -25.48
N LYS A 232 -2.30 -0.34 -24.91
CA LYS A 232 -1.34 -1.42 -25.12
C LYS A 232 -1.65 -2.69 -24.29
N GLY A 233 -2.76 -2.73 -23.56
CA GLY A 233 -3.17 -3.91 -22.79
C GLY A 233 -2.43 -4.07 -21.45
N LYS A 234 -1.92 -2.99 -20.86
CA LYS A 234 -1.16 -3.04 -19.60
C LYS A 234 -2.00 -2.57 -18.43
N HIS A 235 -1.83 -3.21 -17.27
CA HIS A 235 -2.42 -2.78 -16.02
C HIS A 235 -1.74 -1.52 -15.49
N VAL A 236 -2.48 -0.67 -14.77
CA VAL A 236 -1.97 0.63 -14.35
C VAL A 236 -2.23 0.88 -12.87
N ILE A 237 -1.18 1.27 -12.16
CA ILE A 237 -1.26 1.95 -10.88
C ILE A 237 -0.69 3.36 -11.09
N VAL A 238 -1.33 4.40 -10.56
CA VAL A 238 -0.94 5.80 -10.79
C VAL A 238 -0.96 6.58 -9.47
N GLU A 239 0.00 7.48 -9.26
CA GLU A 239 -0.04 8.40 -8.12
C GLU A 239 -1.31 9.26 -8.16
N ALA A 240 -1.81 9.57 -6.96
CA ALA A 240 -3.02 10.37 -6.82
C ALA A 240 -2.70 11.88 -6.93
N PRO A 241 -3.61 12.64 -7.55
CA PRO A 241 -4.88 12.24 -8.16
C PRO A 241 -4.68 11.56 -9.54
N LEU A 242 -5.53 10.59 -9.85
CA LEU A 242 -5.49 9.89 -11.16
C LEU A 242 -5.69 10.87 -12.32
N SER A 243 -6.61 11.79 -12.20
CA SER A 243 -6.84 12.92 -13.10
C SER A 243 -7.49 14.07 -12.34
N VAL A 244 -7.26 15.28 -12.81
CA VAL A 244 -7.95 16.49 -12.34
C VAL A 244 -9.25 16.77 -13.10
N SER A 245 -9.62 15.92 -14.05
CA SER A 245 -10.86 15.95 -14.82
C SER A 245 -11.69 14.70 -14.59
N SER A 246 -12.90 14.88 -14.10
CA SER A 246 -13.83 13.77 -13.87
C SER A 246 -14.21 13.05 -15.17
N LYS A 247 -14.26 13.77 -16.30
CA LYS A 247 -14.52 13.20 -17.62
C LYS A 247 -13.39 12.31 -18.10
N GLU A 248 -12.15 12.76 -17.95
CA GLU A 248 -10.97 11.95 -18.31
C GLU A 248 -10.87 10.69 -17.45
N ALA A 249 -11.10 10.82 -16.13
CA ALA A 249 -11.11 9.68 -15.23
C ALA A 249 -12.18 8.64 -15.61
N ASP A 250 -13.39 9.09 -15.96
CA ASP A 250 -14.47 8.19 -16.42
C ASP A 250 -14.09 7.46 -17.72
N GLU A 251 -13.54 8.19 -18.70
CA GLU A 251 -13.06 7.60 -19.97
C GLU A 251 -12.01 6.51 -19.71
N LEU A 252 -11.07 6.76 -18.82
CA LEU A 252 -10.01 5.81 -18.50
C LEU A 252 -10.55 4.55 -17.79
N PHE A 253 -11.50 4.71 -16.87
CA PHE A 253 -12.17 3.56 -16.24
C PHE A 253 -13.04 2.75 -17.23
N LEU A 254 -13.71 3.41 -18.15
CA LEU A 254 -14.44 2.72 -19.21
C LEU A 254 -13.48 1.90 -20.10
N LEU A 255 -12.35 2.48 -20.51
CA LEU A 255 -11.33 1.80 -21.29
C LEU A 255 -10.72 0.62 -20.51
N SER A 256 -10.39 0.80 -19.24
CA SER A 256 -9.83 -0.29 -18.41
C SER A 256 -10.81 -1.45 -18.28
N LYS A 257 -12.10 -1.15 -18.06
CA LYS A 257 -13.17 -2.14 -17.97
C LYS A 257 -13.38 -2.89 -19.29
N GLU A 258 -13.40 -2.16 -20.43
CA GLU A 258 -13.54 -2.76 -21.77
C GLU A 258 -12.43 -3.77 -22.06
N LYS A 259 -11.19 -3.44 -21.63
CA LYS A 259 -10.02 -4.30 -21.86
C LYS A 259 -9.79 -5.33 -20.75
N GLY A 260 -10.59 -5.36 -19.70
CA GLY A 260 -10.41 -6.25 -18.56
C GLY A 260 -9.12 -5.96 -17.76
N LEU A 261 -8.69 -4.70 -17.74
CA LEU A 261 -7.45 -4.27 -17.08
C LEU A 261 -7.74 -3.62 -15.72
N ILE A 262 -6.76 -3.70 -14.83
CA ILE A 262 -6.79 -2.99 -13.55
C ILE A 262 -6.22 -1.58 -13.74
N LEU A 263 -7.00 -0.59 -13.34
CA LEU A 263 -6.59 0.80 -13.16
C LEU A 263 -6.90 1.22 -11.74
N THR A 264 -5.89 1.68 -10.99
CA THR A 264 -6.07 2.10 -9.58
C THR A 264 -5.14 3.25 -9.20
N GLU A 265 -5.60 4.05 -8.25
CA GLU A 265 -4.81 5.11 -7.63
C GLU A 265 -3.93 4.59 -6.50
N ALA A 266 -2.76 5.19 -6.35
CA ALA A 266 -1.76 4.88 -5.35
C ALA A 266 -2.00 5.62 -4.01
N ILE A 267 -3.21 5.57 -3.46
CA ILE A 267 -3.50 6.14 -2.14
C ILE A 267 -3.22 5.07 -1.07
N LYS A 268 -1.98 4.99 -0.64
CA LYS A 268 -1.47 3.95 0.28
C LYS A 268 -2.26 3.81 1.59
N THR A 269 -2.88 4.88 2.09
CA THR A 269 -3.76 4.87 3.28
C THR A 269 -4.89 3.86 3.15
N ALA A 270 -5.47 3.69 1.94
CA ALA A 270 -6.53 2.73 1.68
C ALA A 270 -6.14 1.28 1.98
N TYR A 271 -4.84 0.99 1.93
CA TYR A 271 -4.28 -0.35 2.08
C TYR A 271 -3.69 -0.60 3.47
N SER A 272 -3.65 0.41 4.35
CA SER A 272 -3.23 0.26 5.74
C SER A 272 -4.16 -0.66 6.51
N LEU A 273 -3.60 -1.60 7.28
CA LEU A 273 -4.37 -2.52 8.12
C LEU A 273 -5.16 -1.76 9.19
N ALA A 274 -4.54 -0.80 9.86
CA ALA A 274 -5.18 0.02 10.88
C ALA A 274 -6.38 0.78 10.31
N PHE A 275 -6.21 1.43 9.15
CA PHE A 275 -7.29 2.17 8.48
C PHE A 275 -8.47 1.25 8.10
N ASN A 276 -8.19 0.09 7.53
CA ASN A 276 -9.23 -0.87 7.18
C ASN A 276 -9.95 -1.45 8.41
N ARG A 277 -9.22 -1.71 9.49
CA ARG A 277 -9.82 -2.17 10.76
C ARG A 277 -10.71 -1.10 11.36
N MET A 278 -10.25 0.14 11.36
CA MET A 278 -11.04 1.31 11.76
C MET A 278 -12.39 1.35 11.00
N LEU A 279 -12.37 1.25 9.68
CA LEU A 279 -13.59 1.24 8.87
C LEU A 279 -14.54 0.10 9.22
N LEU A 280 -14.03 -1.10 9.51
CA LEU A 280 -14.84 -2.23 9.94
C LEU A 280 -15.50 -1.99 11.31
N LEU A 281 -14.76 -1.41 12.25
CA LEU A 281 -15.31 -1.07 13.56
C LEU A 281 -16.40 0.00 13.48
N LEU A 282 -16.19 1.04 12.64
CA LEU A 282 -17.19 2.07 12.38
C LEU A 282 -18.46 1.48 11.77
N LYS A 283 -18.33 0.61 10.77
CA LYS A 283 -19.46 -0.13 10.17
C LYS A 283 -20.18 -1.03 11.18
N GLY A 284 -19.43 -1.59 12.13
CA GLY A 284 -19.99 -2.38 13.24
C GLY A 284 -20.64 -1.53 14.34
N GLY A 285 -20.70 -0.20 14.20
CA GLY A 285 -21.38 0.71 15.12
C GLY A 285 -20.66 0.90 16.47
N VAL A 286 -19.32 0.72 16.50
CA VAL A 286 -18.51 0.81 17.72
C VAL A 286 -18.67 2.16 18.44
N ILE A 287 -18.88 3.25 17.68
CA ILE A 287 -19.15 4.60 18.22
C ILE A 287 -20.60 5.05 18.00
N GLY A 288 -21.51 4.12 17.67
CA GLY A 288 -22.88 4.46 17.27
C GLY A 288 -22.96 5.00 15.85
N ASN A 289 -23.90 5.94 15.59
CA ASN A 289 -24.01 6.60 14.31
C ASN A 289 -22.91 7.69 14.18
N VAL A 290 -22.22 7.71 13.04
CA VAL A 290 -21.23 8.76 12.75
C VAL A 290 -21.94 10.09 12.51
N VAL A 291 -21.47 11.15 13.15
CA VAL A 291 -22.01 12.52 13.09
C VAL A 291 -21.04 13.49 12.44
N SER A 292 -19.72 13.31 12.66
CA SER A 292 -18.68 14.16 12.04
C SER A 292 -17.45 13.34 11.67
N VAL A 293 -16.78 13.76 10.60
CA VAL A 293 -15.45 13.28 10.20
C VAL A 293 -14.54 14.48 9.97
N ASP A 294 -13.45 14.58 10.74
CA ASP A 294 -12.46 15.63 10.63
C ASP A 294 -11.08 15.05 10.31
N ALA A 295 -10.55 15.35 9.11
CA ALA A 295 -9.27 14.84 8.63
C ALA A 295 -8.30 15.99 8.31
N THR A 296 -7.11 15.98 8.90
CA THR A 296 -6.09 17.01 8.71
C THR A 296 -4.79 16.45 8.20
N ILE A 297 -4.25 16.99 7.10
CA ILE A 297 -2.92 16.64 6.55
C ILE A 297 -2.16 17.93 6.25
N THR A 298 -1.12 18.21 7.01
CA THR A 298 -0.31 19.42 6.84
C THR A 298 1.19 19.16 6.96
N SER A 299 2.00 19.90 6.22
CA SER A 299 3.46 19.77 6.22
C SER A 299 4.12 21.13 5.97
N LEU A 300 5.22 21.41 6.70
CA LEU A 300 6.10 22.56 6.47
C LEU A 300 7.13 22.32 5.36
N ASN A 301 7.01 21.25 4.57
CA ASN A 301 7.99 20.94 3.55
C ASN A 301 8.05 22.09 2.51
N SER A 302 9.00 23.01 2.71
CA SER A 302 9.19 24.22 1.91
C SER A 302 10.00 23.99 0.61
N ASN A 303 10.51 22.77 0.38
CA ASN A 303 11.33 22.46 -0.78
C ASN A 303 10.52 22.10 -2.03
N ILE A 304 9.31 22.63 -2.14
CA ILE A 304 8.47 22.43 -3.33
C ILE A 304 9.01 23.35 -4.43
N ARG A 305 9.92 22.83 -5.25
CA ARG A 305 10.22 23.42 -6.56
C ARG A 305 9.12 22.97 -7.52
N ILE A 306 8.12 23.81 -7.69
CA ILE A 306 7.07 23.60 -8.67
C ILE A 306 7.54 24.26 -9.98
N PRO A 307 7.60 23.54 -11.10
CA PRO A 307 7.88 24.15 -12.41
C PRO A 307 6.85 25.22 -12.75
N GLU A 308 7.29 26.32 -13.38
CA GLU A 308 6.35 27.30 -13.91
C GLU A 308 5.38 26.64 -14.89
N GLY A 309 4.07 26.76 -14.67
CA GLY A 309 3.01 26.15 -15.48
C GLY A 309 2.28 24.95 -14.84
N GLU A 310 2.82 24.36 -13.77
CA GLU A 310 2.19 23.23 -13.05
C GLU A 310 1.69 23.61 -11.63
N LEU A 311 1.56 24.90 -11.37
CA LEU A 311 1.45 25.43 -10.01
C LEU A 311 0.19 25.01 -9.26
N GLN A 312 -0.98 24.98 -9.91
CA GLN A 312 -2.24 24.64 -9.24
C GLN A 312 -2.36 23.13 -8.96
N GLU A 313 -1.91 22.30 -9.89
CA GLU A 313 -1.98 20.85 -9.76
C GLU A 313 -1.02 20.29 -8.71
N ASN A 314 -0.03 21.08 -8.28
CA ASN A 314 0.92 20.73 -7.23
C ASN A 314 0.61 21.36 -5.86
N GLY A 315 -0.53 22.01 -5.71
CA GLY A 315 -0.97 22.64 -4.48
C GLY A 315 -1.29 21.65 -3.35
N SER A 316 -1.84 22.20 -2.28
CA SER A 316 -2.20 21.44 -1.08
C SER A 316 -3.33 20.45 -1.36
N LEU A 317 -4.37 20.87 -2.09
CA LEU A 317 -5.51 20.00 -2.36
C LEU A 317 -5.14 18.85 -3.29
N CYS A 318 -4.48 19.10 -4.40
CA CYS A 318 -4.07 18.02 -5.31
C CYS A 318 -3.04 17.07 -4.68
N GLY A 319 -2.11 17.59 -3.85
CA GLY A 319 -1.05 16.76 -3.28
C GLY A 319 -1.44 15.98 -2.02
N TRP A 320 -2.30 16.52 -1.16
CA TRP A 320 -2.70 15.89 0.11
C TRP A 320 -4.20 15.59 0.19
N GLY A 321 -5.01 16.23 -0.67
CA GLY A 321 -6.45 16.04 -0.73
C GLY A 321 -6.88 14.59 -0.92
N PRO A 322 -6.29 13.82 -1.85
CA PRO A 322 -6.72 12.46 -2.16
C PRO A 322 -6.87 11.57 -0.93
N ALA A 323 -5.89 11.55 -0.02
CA ALA A 323 -5.97 10.73 1.19
C ALA A 323 -7.07 11.22 2.16
N ALA A 324 -7.24 12.55 2.32
CA ALA A 324 -8.24 13.11 3.22
C ALA A 324 -9.66 12.92 2.66
N ILE A 325 -9.86 13.13 1.36
CA ILE A 325 -11.12 12.90 0.64
C ILE A 325 -11.50 11.42 0.73
N LEU A 326 -10.53 10.52 0.49
CA LEU A 326 -10.75 9.08 0.62
C LEU A 326 -11.28 8.72 2.01
N ALA A 327 -10.71 9.27 3.09
CA ALA A 327 -11.16 8.97 4.45
C ALA A 327 -12.62 9.37 4.65
N VAL A 328 -13.01 10.58 4.24
CA VAL A 328 -14.39 11.06 4.32
C VAL A 328 -15.32 10.17 3.49
N HIS A 329 -14.98 9.93 2.22
CA HIS A 329 -15.83 9.16 1.31
C HIS A 329 -15.93 7.67 1.71
N ARG A 330 -14.91 7.09 2.34
CA ARG A 330 -14.96 5.70 2.85
C ARG A 330 -15.84 5.57 4.09
N ILE A 331 -15.99 6.63 4.87
CA ILE A 331 -16.78 6.65 6.12
C ILE A 331 -18.23 7.08 5.86
N LEU A 332 -18.44 8.16 5.11
CA LEU A 332 -19.75 8.78 4.91
C LEU A 332 -20.36 8.55 3.52
N GLY A 333 -19.58 8.04 2.57
CA GLY A 333 -19.99 7.92 1.16
C GLY A 333 -19.65 9.14 0.33
N THR A 334 -19.96 9.07 -0.98
CA THR A 334 -19.65 10.14 -1.96
C THR A 334 -20.80 11.14 -2.16
N ASP A 335 -21.99 10.85 -1.62
CA ASP A 335 -23.22 11.59 -1.89
C ASP A 335 -23.47 12.65 -0.81
N TYR A 336 -22.66 13.70 -0.81
CA TYR A 336 -22.88 14.87 0.04
C TYR A 336 -23.87 15.86 -0.62
N ARG A 337 -24.66 16.58 0.20
CA ARG A 337 -25.65 17.59 -0.28
C ARG A 337 -24.98 18.86 -0.76
N ARG A 338 -23.97 19.31 0.00
CA ARG A 338 -23.24 20.56 -0.26
C ARG A 338 -21.80 20.39 0.12
N LYS A 339 -20.95 21.20 -0.48
CA LYS A 339 -19.59 21.44 -0.04
C LYS A 339 -19.28 22.93 -0.05
N HIS A 340 -18.33 23.35 0.75
CA HIS A 340 -17.77 24.67 0.74
C HIS A 340 -16.26 24.60 0.82
N ILE A 341 -15.58 25.19 -0.14
CA ILE A 341 -14.12 25.18 -0.25
C ILE A 341 -13.58 26.55 0.17
N LEU A 342 -12.71 26.55 1.16
CA LEU A 342 -11.99 27.73 1.63
C LEU A 342 -10.51 27.51 1.35
N SER A 343 -9.89 28.35 0.51
CA SER A 343 -8.50 28.16 0.14
C SER A 343 -7.69 29.42 0.28
N ALA A 344 -6.51 29.27 0.87
CA ALA A 344 -5.53 30.33 1.07
C ALA A 344 -4.36 30.14 0.10
N TYR A 345 -4.12 31.16 -0.71
CA TYR A 345 -3.08 31.18 -1.72
C TYR A 345 -1.86 31.97 -1.25
N GLY A 346 -0.66 31.42 -1.50
CA GLY A 346 0.59 32.15 -1.36
C GLY A 346 0.96 32.90 -2.63
N GLY A 347 2.02 33.72 -2.58
CA GLY A 347 2.50 34.50 -3.74
C GLY A 347 2.92 33.69 -4.98
N GLN A 348 2.83 32.36 -4.96
CA GLN A 348 3.24 31.44 -6.03
C GLN A 348 2.06 30.79 -6.79
N HIS A 349 0.85 31.33 -6.74
CA HIS A 349 -0.33 30.89 -7.50
C HIS A 349 -0.84 29.46 -7.20
N PHE A 350 -0.42 28.80 -6.11
CA PHE A 350 -0.98 27.54 -5.65
C PHE A 350 -1.57 27.67 -4.24
N ASP A 351 -2.46 26.76 -3.88
CA ASP A 351 -3.07 26.74 -2.55
C ASP A 351 -2.08 26.23 -1.50
N LEU A 352 -1.71 27.13 -0.56
CA LEU A 352 -0.91 26.78 0.61
C LEU A 352 -1.71 25.99 1.64
N PHE A 353 -3.00 26.29 1.72
CA PHE A 353 -3.92 25.66 2.65
C PHE A 353 -5.32 25.67 2.06
N THR A 354 -5.97 24.50 2.07
CA THR A 354 -7.35 24.34 1.64
C THR A 354 -8.13 23.59 2.70
N LYS A 355 -9.28 24.14 3.08
CA LYS A 355 -10.28 23.50 3.92
C LYS A 355 -11.53 23.24 3.10
N ILE A 356 -12.12 22.05 3.22
CA ILE A 356 -13.40 21.72 2.60
C ILE A 356 -14.34 21.21 3.69
N ASP A 357 -15.50 21.84 3.79
CA ASP A 357 -16.59 21.40 4.65
C ASP A 357 -17.66 20.71 3.77
N PHE A 358 -18.15 19.57 4.22
CA PHE A 358 -19.18 18.77 3.55
C PHE A 358 -20.42 18.65 4.43
N GLU A 359 -21.59 18.79 3.82
CA GLU A 359 -22.89 18.53 4.43
C GLU A 359 -23.50 17.25 3.86
N TYR A 360 -23.74 16.26 4.71
CA TYR A 360 -24.48 15.05 4.41
C TYR A 360 -25.88 15.13 5.06
N ASP A 361 -26.76 14.16 4.75
CA ASP A 361 -28.09 14.11 5.34
C ASP A 361 -28.10 14.03 6.86
N ASN A 362 -27.16 13.26 7.43
CA ASN A 362 -27.11 12.95 8.86
C ASN A 362 -25.74 13.19 9.48
N ALA A 363 -24.81 13.80 8.74
CA ALA A 363 -23.44 14.02 9.19
C ALA A 363 -22.82 15.24 8.52
N VAL A 364 -21.72 15.69 9.07
CA VAL A 364 -20.84 16.69 8.46
C VAL A 364 -19.42 16.13 8.34
N ALA A 365 -18.63 16.69 7.44
CA ALA A 365 -17.21 16.40 7.42
C ALA A 365 -16.38 17.65 7.13
N SER A 366 -15.14 17.66 7.60
CA SER A 366 -14.18 18.72 7.30
C SER A 366 -12.83 18.09 6.96
N ILE A 367 -12.26 18.49 5.82
CA ILE A 367 -10.86 18.18 5.52
C ILE A 367 -10.04 19.46 5.55
N LYS A 368 -8.79 19.36 6.02
CA LYS A 368 -7.80 20.43 6.04
C LYS A 368 -6.50 19.90 5.45
N VAL A 369 -6.07 20.49 4.36
CA VAL A 369 -4.81 20.09 3.71
C VAL A 369 -3.92 21.31 3.53
N GLY A 370 -2.61 21.14 3.73
CA GLY A 370 -1.69 22.27 3.62
C GLY A 370 -0.24 21.87 3.36
N LYS A 371 0.35 22.50 2.33
CA LYS A 371 1.78 22.48 2.01
C LYS A 371 2.35 23.85 2.36
N GLY A 372 3.30 23.91 3.29
CA GLY A 372 3.86 25.16 3.81
C GLY A 372 3.17 25.71 5.06
N VAL A 373 2.21 24.97 5.61
CA VAL A 373 1.57 25.24 6.91
C VAL A 373 1.59 24.01 7.78
N LYS A 374 1.52 24.17 9.10
CA LYS A 374 1.57 23.05 10.04
C LYS A 374 0.49 23.15 11.11
N SER A 375 -0.24 22.07 11.27
CA SER A 375 -1.12 21.80 12.41
C SER A 375 -1.04 20.34 12.80
N GLU A 376 -1.78 19.92 13.83
CA GLU A 376 -1.91 18.50 14.15
C GLU A 376 -2.53 17.74 12.97
N GLY A 377 -1.91 16.64 12.55
CA GLY A 377 -2.34 15.81 11.41
C GLY A 377 -3.14 14.60 11.89
N GLU A 378 -4.29 14.84 12.50
CA GLU A 378 -5.17 13.84 13.10
C GLU A 378 -6.39 13.52 12.24
N LEU A 379 -7.00 12.35 12.51
CA LEU A 379 -8.33 12.00 12.01
C LEU A 379 -9.22 11.73 13.22
N ILE A 380 -10.34 12.45 13.30
CA ILE A 380 -11.36 12.27 14.34
C ILE A 380 -12.67 11.89 13.67
N VAL A 381 -13.29 10.80 14.15
CA VAL A 381 -14.63 10.39 13.72
C VAL A 381 -15.53 10.43 14.93
N THR A 382 -16.44 11.39 14.97
CA THR A 382 -17.39 11.61 16.07
C THR A 382 -18.65 10.76 15.87
N GLY A 383 -19.10 10.09 16.92
CA GLY A 383 -20.30 9.28 16.88
C GLY A 383 -21.21 9.51 18.09
N THR A 384 -22.39 8.90 18.05
CA THR A 384 -23.43 9.08 19.10
C THR A 384 -23.18 8.32 20.40
N LYS A 385 -22.17 7.42 20.44
CA LYS A 385 -21.79 6.65 21.64
C LYS A 385 -20.35 6.87 22.07
N GLY A 386 -19.54 7.55 21.26
CA GLY A 386 -18.14 7.80 21.49
C GLY A 386 -17.49 8.36 20.23
N TYR A 387 -16.18 8.39 20.19
CA TYR A 387 -15.45 8.84 19.01
C TYR A 387 -14.21 7.99 18.75
N LEU A 388 -13.77 8.01 17.51
CA LEU A 388 -12.55 7.36 17.09
C LEU A 388 -11.49 8.45 16.86
N TYR A 389 -10.30 8.23 17.41
CA TYR A 389 -9.17 9.14 17.33
C TYR A 389 -7.96 8.43 16.72
N VAL A 390 -7.43 9.00 15.65
CA VAL A 390 -6.18 8.57 15.00
C VAL A 390 -5.18 9.71 15.10
N PRO A 391 -4.10 9.57 15.87
CA PRO A 391 -3.09 10.62 16.02
C PRO A 391 -2.31 10.87 14.73
N ALA A 392 -1.60 11.98 14.70
CA ALA A 392 -0.70 12.32 13.60
C ALA A 392 0.49 11.34 13.50
N PRO A 393 0.87 10.95 12.29
CA PRO A 393 0.26 11.19 11.00
C PRO A 393 -0.79 10.12 10.64
N TRP A 394 -2.07 10.43 10.76
CA TRP A 394 -3.16 9.46 10.59
C TRP A 394 -3.13 8.72 9.24
N TRP A 395 -2.62 9.32 8.18
CA TRP A 395 -2.53 8.70 6.84
C TRP A 395 -1.42 7.64 6.72
N LYS A 396 -0.63 7.48 7.79
CA LYS A 396 0.41 6.45 7.97
C LYS A 396 0.25 5.76 9.32
N THR A 397 -1.00 5.56 9.75
CA THR A 397 -1.22 5.08 11.12
C THR A 397 -0.98 3.58 11.26
N ASP A 398 -0.35 3.24 12.37
CA ASP A 398 -0.28 1.90 12.95
C ASP A 398 -1.08 1.78 14.26
N TYR A 399 -1.77 2.87 14.63
CA TYR A 399 -2.44 2.98 15.93
C TYR A 399 -3.69 3.85 15.83
N PHE A 400 -4.77 3.47 16.55
CA PHE A 400 -5.93 4.33 16.80
C PHE A 400 -6.62 3.96 18.09
N GLU A 401 -7.45 4.86 18.60
CA GLU A 401 -8.25 4.68 19.80
C GLU A 401 -9.74 4.81 19.50
N VAL A 402 -10.54 4.01 20.18
CA VAL A 402 -11.98 4.23 20.35
C VAL A 402 -12.17 4.75 21.76
N ARG A 403 -12.71 5.95 21.87
CA ARG A 403 -12.89 6.67 23.15
C ARG A 403 -14.36 6.88 23.45
N TYR A 404 -14.72 6.67 24.69
CA TYR A 404 -16.08 6.81 25.21
C TYR A 404 -16.13 7.89 26.28
N GLU A 405 -17.36 8.22 26.76
CA GLU A 405 -17.55 9.16 27.87
C GLU A 405 -16.87 8.65 29.15
N ASP A 406 -17.01 7.34 29.46
CA ASP A 406 -16.21 6.69 30.52
C ASP A 406 -14.83 6.31 29.97
N PRO A 407 -13.73 6.93 30.45
CA PRO A 407 -12.37 6.60 30.00
C PRO A 407 -11.96 5.14 30.24
N ASN A 408 -12.61 4.43 31.17
CA ASN A 408 -12.32 3.02 31.44
C ASN A 408 -12.80 2.08 30.32
N GLU A 409 -13.71 2.55 29.47
CA GLU A 409 -14.18 1.82 28.29
C GLU A 409 -13.30 2.04 27.05
N ASN A 410 -12.35 2.96 27.10
CA ASN A 410 -11.47 3.30 25.99
C ASN A 410 -10.68 2.07 25.53
N ARG A 411 -10.58 1.92 24.20
CA ARG A 411 -9.87 0.82 23.55
C ARG A 411 -8.79 1.34 22.63
N ARG A 412 -7.64 0.67 22.64
CA ARG A 412 -6.47 1.00 21.81
C ARG A 412 -6.18 -0.14 20.88
N PHE A 413 -5.87 0.20 19.62
CA PHE A 413 -5.62 -0.76 18.56
C PHE A 413 -4.27 -0.46 17.92
N PHE A 414 -3.40 -1.47 17.89
CA PHE A 414 -2.06 -1.38 17.33
C PHE A 414 -1.90 -2.34 16.17
N TYR A 415 -1.27 -1.88 15.11
CA TYR A 415 -1.03 -2.65 13.90
C TYR A 415 0.38 -2.38 13.38
N THR A 416 1.00 -3.37 12.76
CA THR A 416 2.28 -3.16 12.09
C THR A 416 2.07 -2.47 10.75
N LEU A 417 2.69 -1.32 10.54
CA LEU A 417 2.69 -0.60 9.27
C LEU A 417 4.05 -0.76 8.57
N LYS A 418 4.21 -1.84 7.82
CA LYS A 418 5.41 -2.03 6.99
C LYS A 418 5.27 -1.26 5.68
N GLY A 419 6.34 -0.55 5.27
CA GLY A 419 6.39 0.18 4.00
C GLY A 419 5.32 1.26 3.84
N GLU A 420 4.86 1.86 4.92
CA GLU A 420 3.83 2.91 4.90
C GLU A 420 2.52 2.52 4.16
N GLY A 421 2.24 1.22 3.98
CA GLY A 421 1.10 0.70 3.21
C GLY A 421 1.39 0.46 1.72
N ILE A 422 2.56 0.84 1.21
CA ILE A 422 2.94 0.65 -0.20
C ILE A 422 2.99 -0.84 -0.55
N ARG A 423 3.60 -1.67 0.30
CA ARG A 423 3.62 -3.13 0.11
C ARG A 423 2.24 -3.72 -0.06
N ASN A 424 1.31 -3.37 0.84
CA ASN A 424 -0.06 -3.86 0.79
C ASN A 424 -0.81 -3.36 -0.45
N MET A 425 -0.48 -2.16 -0.94
CA MET A 425 -1.00 -1.61 -2.19
C MET A 425 -0.53 -2.44 -3.40
N ILE A 426 0.78 -2.70 -3.51
CA ILE A 426 1.36 -3.53 -4.58
C ILE A 426 0.75 -4.94 -4.53
N VAL A 427 0.69 -5.54 -3.35
CA VAL A 427 0.06 -6.86 -3.13
C VAL A 427 -1.39 -6.87 -3.61
N SER A 428 -2.17 -5.86 -3.24
CA SER A 428 -3.59 -5.76 -3.66
C SER A 428 -3.71 -5.60 -5.18
N PHE A 429 -2.83 -4.81 -5.80
CA PHE A 429 -2.78 -4.63 -7.24
C PHE A 429 -2.46 -5.94 -7.97
N VAL A 430 -1.39 -6.63 -7.58
CA VAL A 430 -0.98 -7.91 -8.16
C VAL A 430 -2.07 -8.97 -8.00
N ARG A 431 -2.68 -9.06 -6.80
CA ARG A 431 -3.82 -9.99 -6.57
C ARG A 431 -5.03 -9.63 -7.41
N GLY A 432 -5.32 -8.34 -7.62
CA GLY A 432 -6.40 -7.89 -8.49
C GLY A 432 -6.21 -8.35 -9.93
N ILE A 433 -4.97 -8.40 -10.41
CA ILE A 433 -4.63 -8.91 -11.74
C ILE A 433 -4.77 -10.44 -11.81
N LYS A 434 -4.21 -11.15 -10.84
CA LYS A 434 -4.14 -12.62 -10.85
C LYS A 434 -5.43 -13.30 -10.39
N TYR A 435 -6.13 -12.71 -9.43
CA TYR A 435 -7.32 -13.29 -8.78
C TYR A 435 -8.45 -12.26 -8.67
N PRO A 436 -8.99 -11.75 -9.79
CA PRO A 436 -9.96 -10.65 -9.79
C PRO A 436 -11.23 -10.98 -8.99
N GLU A 437 -11.69 -12.21 -9.01
CA GLU A 437 -12.88 -12.70 -8.27
C GLU A 437 -12.67 -12.82 -6.76
N ARG A 438 -11.41 -12.85 -6.30
CA ARG A 438 -11.05 -13.01 -4.88
C ARG A 438 -10.53 -11.71 -4.28
N THR A 439 -10.40 -10.65 -5.08
CA THR A 439 -9.77 -9.41 -4.66
C THR A 439 -10.78 -8.29 -4.64
N TYR A 440 -10.96 -7.69 -3.46
CA TYR A 440 -11.79 -6.50 -3.29
C TYR A 440 -10.93 -5.26 -3.49
N SER A 441 -11.32 -4.40 -4.46
CA SER A 441 -10.65 -3.10 -4.64
C SER A 441 -10.88 -2.20 -3.42
N ARG A 442 -9.81 -1.68 -2.87
CA ARG A 442 -9.85 -0.72 -1.74
C ARG A 442 -10.24 0.68 -2.20
N ILE A 443 -9.98 0.99 -3.46
CA ILE A 443 -10.35 2.26 -4.11
C ILE A 443 -11.18 1.89 -5.33
N SER A 444 -12.50 2.11 -5.23
CA SER A 444 -13.41 1.84 -6.35
C SER A 444 -13.38 2.99 -7.36
N PRO A 445 -13.73 2.75 -8.64
CA PRO A 445 -13.87 3.82 -9.62
C PRO A 445 -14.77 4.96 -9.15
N ALA A 446 -15.84 4.67 -8.40
CA ALA A 446 -16.74 5.69 -7.86
C ALA A 446 -16.06 6.64 -6.88
N LEU A 447 -15.11 6.14 -6.05
CA LEU A 447 -14.33 6.97 -5.13
C LEU A 447 -13.39 7.90 -5.89
N THR A 448 -12.64 7.38 -6.86
CA THR A 448 -11.73 8.18 -7.70
C THR A 448 -12.49 9.21 -8.54
N LEU A 449 -13.65 8.86 -9.12
CA LEU A 449 -14.48 9.81 -9.85
C LEU A 449 -15.04 10.93 -8.97
N ALA A 450 -15.43 10.62 -7.72
CA ALA A 450 -15.89 11.63 -6.77
C ALA A 450 -14.74 12.57 -6.35
N GLU A 451 -13.55 12.03 -6.17
CA GLU A 451 -12.34 12.81 -5.91
C GLU A 451 -11.99 13.73 -7.08
N ALA A 452 -11.93 13.18 -8.31
CA ALA A 452 -11.64 13.96 -9.51
C ALA A 452 -12.64 15.11 -9.70
N ARG A 453 -13.94 14.89 -9.47
CA ARG A 453 -14.97 15.95 -9.51
C ARG A 453 -14.72 17.04 -8.47
N LEU A 454 -14.31 16.68 -7.26
CA LEU A 454 -14.02 17.63 -6.21
C LEU A 454 -12.80 18.51 -6.56
N ILE A 455 -11.76 17.89 -7.11
CA ILE A 455 -10.56 18.60 -7.58
C ILE A 455 -10.90 19.50 -8.79
N GLU A 456 -11.69 19.00 -9.75
CA GLU A 456 -12.17 19.77 -10.91
C GLU A 456 -12.99 21.00 -10.48
N ASP A 457 -13.90 20.84 -9.51
CA ASP A 457 -14.68 21.93 -8.93
C ASP A 457 -13.79 22.99 -8.26
N PHE A 458 -12.73 22.53 -7.54
CA PHE A 458 -11.73 23.43 -6.94
C PHE A 458 -10.94 24.21 -8.01
N LEU A 459 -10.44 23.53 -9.03
CA LEU A 459 -9.64 24.15 -10.10
C LEU A 459 -10.48 25.10 -10.98
N SER A 460 -11.79 24.88 -11.06
CA SER A 460 -12.74 25.73 -11.77
C SER A 460 -13.39 26.82 -10.89
N ASP A 461 -12.87 27.04 -9.68
CA ASP A 461 -13.37 28.00 -8.69
C ASP A 461 -14.83 27.78 -8.24
N LYS A 462 -15.36 26.57 -8.44
CA LYS A 462 -16.74 26.27 -8.06
C LYS A 462 -16.82 25.96 -6.55
N ASP A 463 -17.77 26.62 -5.88
CA ASP A 463 -17.96 26.55 -4.42
C ASP A 463 -16.72 26.99 -3.62
N LEU A 464 -15.81 27.76 -4.24
CA LEU A 464 -14.54 28.20 -3.69
C LEU A 464 -14.61 29.65 -3.18
N THR A 465 -14.15 29.84 -1.95
CA THR A 465 -13.82 31.16 -1.38
C THR A 465 -12.31 31.28 -1.24
N ARG A 466 -11.72 32.19 -1.98
CA ARG A 466 -10.28 32.50 -1.89
C ARG A 466 -9.98 33.44 -0.75
N LEU A 467 -9.04 33.07 0.10
CA LEU A 467 -8.50 33.85 1.18
C LEU A 467 -7.16 34.47 0.75
N SER A 468 -7.00 35.79 0.91
CA SER A 468 -5.72 36.44 0.62
C SER A 468 -4.92 36.64 1.91
N PHE A 469 -3.67 36.20 1.89
CA PHE A 469 -2.72 36.55 2.94
C PHE A 469 -1.96 37.83 2.56
N PRO A 470 -1.73 38.75 3.49
CA PRO A 470 -0.83 39.86 3.25
C PRO A 470 0.59 39.34 2.97
N GLU A 471 1.22 39.79 1.89
CA GLU A 471 2.55 39.35 1.43
C GLU A 471 3.69 39.49 2.48
N LYS A 472 3.45 40.19 3.57
CA LYS A 472 4.44 40.43 4.63
C LYS A 472 4.62 39.30 5.63
N ASN A 473 3.87 38.21 5.54
CA ASN A 473 3.84 37.13 6.55
C ASN A 473 4.18 35.74 5.98
N LEU A 474 4.74 35.66 4.80
CA LEU A 474 5.17 34.40 4.15
C LEU A 474 6.69 34.27 4.09
#